data_24e7f595ff5e246028f73d03228ca2c9
#
_entry.id   24e7f595ff5e246028f73d03228ca2c9
#
_cell.length_a   1.000
_cell.length_b   1.000
_cell.length_c   1.000
_cell.angle_alpha   90.00
_cell.angle_beta   90.00
_cell.angle_gamma   90.00
#
_symmetry.space_group_name_H-M   'P 1'
#
loop_
_entity.id
_entity.type
_entity.pdbx_description
1 polymer ?
#
loop_
_entity_poly.entity_id
_entity_poly.type
_entity_poly.pdbx_seq_one_letter_code
_entity_poly.pdbx_strand_id
1 'polypeptide(L)'
;MLISNARPWAGDPSDILVEEGKIASITAHDPSRQLGAGDVDGRGRILIPAFSDVHVHLDSTRIGLPFREHTGRPGVWGMMSNDRENWREAEIGINERVAGTLERMIARGTTRVRSFAQVDVDTKLEKYEAVVAAKEKFANEAEVQIMVFPQAGILREPGTERYLEDALKAGADVMGGIDPCELDRDPVRHLDVVFGLAEKYQVEVDIHLHEHGTQGVFSAELIAERTRALGMQGKVNLSHAYELGSVNEATSRRLVDTFAELDISLTSVAPSTSNHLPLVQLTEAGVRFGLGEDGQRDYWSPYGNCDLLDRTWQLAFVNGFRKDELIEHALAVATIGGASIMSHEVPRLASVADRPGVALGDRAELVLVDGESIASTVMDRGTDRTVIHEGRVVADGLKVLSVADSY
;
A
#
# COMPACT_ATOMS: atom_id res chain seq x y z
N MET A 1 -10.40 9.94 -23.83
CA MET A 1 -10.22 11.12 -22.93
C MET A 1 -8.89 11.78 -23.25
N LEU A 2 -8.87 13.10 -23.40
CA LEU A 2 -7.64 13.88 -23.52
C LEU A 2 -7.34 14.57 -22.19
N ILE A 3 -6.09 14.47 -21.71
CA ILE A 3 -5.57 15.29 -20.61
C ILE A 3 -4.66 16.32 -21.26
N SER A 4 -5.10 17.57 -21.34
CA SER A 4 -4.36 18.64 -21.99
C SER A 4 -3.54 19.45 -20.98
N ASN A 5 -2.41 19.99 -21.40
CA ASN A 5 -1.55 20.86 -20.59
C ASN A 5 -1.18 20.24 -19.22
N ALA A 6 -0.73 19.00 -19.21
CA ALA A 6 -0.18 18.33 -18.03
C ALA A 6 1.35 18.17 -18.16
N ARG A 7 2.05 18.03 -17.05
CA ARG A 7 3.52 17.86 -17.02
C ARG A 7 3.89 16.48 -16.46
N PRO A 8 4.06 15.45 -17.30
CA PRO A 8 4.49 14.13 -16.86
C PRO A 8 5.78 14.20 -16.04
N TRP A 9 5.75 13.74 -14.80
CA TRP A 9 6.87 13.81 -13.86
C TRP A 9 7.57 15.18 -13.80
N ALA A 10 6.78 16.26 -13.82
CA ALA A 10 7.23 17.66 -13.87
C ALA A 10 8.06 18.03 -15.10
N GLY A 11 7.98 17.25 -16.18
CA GLY A 11 8.59 17.57 -17.49
C GLY A 11 7.87 18.69 -18.23
N ASP A 12 8.06 18.75 -19.56
CA ASP A 12 7.45 19.75 -20.41
C ASP A 12 5.92 19.59 -20.49
N PRO A 13 5.18 20.71 -20.65
CA PRO A 13 3.74 20.68 -20.89
C PRO A 13 3.37 19.80 -22.07
N SER A 14 2.47 18.85 -21.84
CA SER A 14 2.10 17.83 -22.80
C SER A 14 0.59 17.60 -22.84
N ASP A 15 0.11 17.09 -23.95
CA ASP A 15 -1.24 16.58 -24.17
C ASP A 15 -1.18 15.04 -24.20
N ILE A 16 -1.93 14.40 -23.34
CA ILE A 16 -1.93 12.94 -23.16
C ILE A 16 -3.28 12.39 -23.60
N LEU A 17 -3.30 11.57 -24.64
CA LEU A 17 -4.49 10.87 -25.09
C LEU A 17 -4.59 9.52 -24.36
N VAL A 18 -5.74 9.27 -23.79
CA VAL A 18 -6.07 8.00 -23.12
C VAL A 18 -7.18 7.30 -23.91
N GLU A 19 -6.93 6.05 -24.30
CA GLU A 19 -7.85 5.16 -24.99
C GLU A 19 -7.84 3.79 -24.31
N GLU A 20 -9.00 3.20 -24.10
CA GLU A 20 -9.18 1.89 -23.48
C GLU A 20 -8.40 1.74 -22.14
N GLY A 21 -8.41 2.80 -21.32
CA GLY A 21 -7.74 2.81 -20.02
C GLY A 21 -6.21 2.87 -20.07
N LYS A 22 -5.60 3.15 -21.25
CA LYS A 22 -4.15 3.24 -21.45
C LYS A 22 -3.75 4.54 -22.10
N ILE A 23 -2.50 4.96 -21.89
CA ILE A 23 -1.89 6.10 -22.56
C ILE A 23 -1.62 5.74 -24.02
N ALA A 24 -2.40 6.30 -24.93
CA ALA A 24 -2.31 6.05 -26.37
C ALA A 24 -1.31 6.98 -27.08
N SER A 25 -1.15 8.22 -26.59
CA SER A 25 -0.12 9.13 -27.09
C SER A 25 0.24 10.22 -26.07
N ILE A 26 1.46 10.73 -26.17
CA ILE A 26 1.95 11.91 -25.46
C ILE A 26 2.56 12.84 -26.50
N THR A 27 2.05 14.07 -26.60
CA THR A 27 2.52 15.09 -27.55
C THR A 27 2.79 16.40 -26.83
N ALA A 28 3.61 17.27 -27.41
CA ALA A 28 3.77 18.62 -26.87
C ALA A 28 2.41 19.31 -26.77
N HIS A 29 2.20 20.10 -25.72
CA HIS A 29 0.96 20.82 -25.53
C HIS A 29 0.64 21.79 -26.64
N ASP A 30 -0.58 21.70 -27.19
CA ASP A 30 -1.12 22.64 -28.19
C ASP A 30 -2.18 23.54 -27.51
N PRO A 31 -1.84 24.83 -27.22
CA PRO A 31 -2.77 25.73 -26.56
C PRO A 31 -3.99 26.14 -27.45
N SER A 32 -3.96 25.80 -28.72
CA SER A 32 -5.11 26.04 -29.64
C SER A 32 -6.14 24.91 -29.60
N ARG A 33 -5.81 23.76 -28.98
CA ARG A 33 -6.69 22.60 -28.92
C ARG A 33 -7.90 22.87 -28.01
N GLN A 34 -9.08 22.61 -28.56
CA GLN A 34 -10.32 22.69 -27.79
C GLN A 34 -10.60 21.36 -27.08
N LEU A 35 -11.00 21.46 -25.83
CA LEU A 35 -11.41 20.31 -25.03
C LEU A 35 -12.86 19.93 -25.31
N GLY A 36 -13.12 18.64 -25.46
CA GLY A 36 -14.45 18.08 -25.59
C GLY A 36 -15.05 17.71 -24.22
N ALA A 37 -16.28 17.22 -24.23
CA ALA A 37 -16.89 16.67 -23.05
C ALA A 37 -16.10 15.42 -22.59
N GLY A 38 -15.76 15.36 -21.31
CA GLY A 38 -14.96 14.28 -20.71
C GLY A 38 -13.44 14.45 -20.85
N ASP A 39 -12.95 15.52 -21.50
CA ASP A 39 -11.54 15.86 -21.49
C ASP A 39 -11.17 16.66 -20.22
N VAL A 40 -9.89 16.62 -19.85
CA VAL A 40 -9.36 17.24 -18.63
C VAL A 40 -8.36 18.32 -18.98
N ASP A 41 -8.54 19.53 -18.45
CA ASP A 41 -7.51 20.57 -18.45
C ASP A 41 -6.54 20.33 -17.29
N GLY A 42 -5.31 19.94 -17.64
CA GLY A 42 -4.23 19.75 -16.67
C GLY A 42 -3.78 21.04 -15.99
N ARG A 43 -4.06 22.20 -16.57
CA ARG A 43 -3.72 23.53 -16.03
C ARG A 43 -2.21 23.70 -15.74
N GLY A 44 -1.34 22.98 -16.45
CA GLY A 44 0.10 22.96 -16.19
C GLY A 44 0.50 22.21 -14.91
N ARG A 45 -0.42 21.49 -14.27
CA ARG A 45 -0.14 20.64 -13.10
C ARG A 45 0.75 19.46 -13.47
N ILE A 46 1.43 18.95 -12.48
CA ILE A 46 2.24 17.75 -12.60
C ILE A 46 1.32 16.54 -12.73
N LEU A 47 1.65 15.65 -13.67
CA LEU A 47 1.00 14.36 -13.85
C LEU A 47 1.93 13.25 -13.35
N ILE A 48 1.46 12.49 -12.39
CA ILE A 48 2.15 11.33 -11.80
C ILE A 48 1.26 10.09 -11.88
N PRO A 49 1.81 8.87 -11.77
CA PRO A 49 1.01 7.68 -11.54
C PRO A 49 0.19 7.81 -10.26
N ALA A 50 -0.99 7.22 -10.22
CA ALA A 50 -1.79 7.15 -9.00
C ALA A 50 -1.06 6.39 -7.89
N PHE A 51 -1.38 6.74 -6.64
CA PHE A 51 -0.81 6.09 -5.48
C PHE A 51 -1.27 4.64 -5.36
N SER A 52 -0.37 3.80 -4.83
CA SER A 52 -0.60 2.38 -4.56
C SER A 52 -0.26 2.11 -3.11
N ASP A 53 -1.28 2.07 -2.26
CA ASP A 53 -1.14 1.75 -0.85
C ASP A 53 -1.14 0.23 -0.67
N VAL A 54 0.02 -0.33 -0.40
CA VAL A 54 0.18 -1.80 -0.30
C VAL A 54 0.15 -2.32 1.13
N HIS A 55 -0.22 -1.45 2.10
CA HIS A 55 -0.37 -1.84 3.49
C HIS A 55 -1.27 -0.85 4.25
N VAL A 56 -2.55 -1.14 4.35
CA VAL A 56 -3.50 -0.33 5.12
C VAL A 56 -4.51 -1.20 5.85
N HIS A 57 -4.88 -0.80 7.07
CA HIS A 57 -5.89 -1.45 7.90
C HIS A 57 -7.23 -0.71 7.79
N LEU A 58 -7.97 -0.93 6.69
CA LEU A 58 -9.32 -0.36 6.54
C LEU A 58 -10.28 -0.88 7.61
N ASP A 59 -10.06 -2.09 8.10
CA ASP A 59 -10.90 -2.83 9.04
C ASP A 59 -10.83 -2.32 10.50
N SER A 60 -9.85 -1.49 10.84
CA SER A 60 -9.68 -0.96 12.21
C SER A 60 -9.81 0.55 12.32
N THR A 61 -9.99 1.24 11.21
CA THR A 61 -9.98 2.70 11.08
C THR A 61 -10.99 3.43 11.99
N ARG A 62 -10.59 4.62 12.45
CA ARG A 62 -11.45 5.62 13.11
C ARG A 62 -11.47 6.95 12.37
N ILE A 63 -10.99 7.00 11.13
CA ILE A 63 -11.04 8.21 10.30
C ILE A 63 -12.50 8.67 10.14
N GLY A 64 -12.73 9.97 10.33
CA GLY A 64 -14.04 10.57 10.23
C GLY A 64 -14.89 10.51 11.51
N LEU A 65 -14.41 9.79 12.55
CA LEU A 65 -15.02 9.76 13.87
C LEU A 65 -14.43 10.85 14.78
N PRO A 66 -15.12 11.21 15.88
CA PRO A 66 -14.56 12.08 16.90
C PRO A 66 -13.20 11.55 17.37
N PHE A 67 -12.23 12.46 17.54
CA PHE A 67 -10.92 12.08 18.06
C PHE A 67 -11.07 11.56 19.49
N ARG A 68 -10.48 10.40 19.77
CA ARG A 68 -10.41 9.82 21.11
C ARG A 68 -8.96 9.83 21.58
N GLU A 69 -8.79 9.97 22.89
CA GLU A 69 -7.49 9.82 23.52
C GLU A 69 -6.96 8.40 23.28
N HIS A 70 -5.73 8.31 22.82
CA HIS A 70 -5.05 7.03 22.60
C HIS A 70 -4.53 6.50 23.93
N THR A 71 -4.81 5.24 24.26
CA THR A 71 -4.45 4.66 25.57
C THR A 71 -2.95 4.42 25.75
N GLY A 72 -2.20 4.33 24.63
CA GLY A 72 -0.75 4.11 24.68
C GLY A 72 -0.33 2.79 25.37
N ARG A 73 -1.15 1.74 25.29
CA ARG A 73 -0.79 0.43 25.85
C ARG A 73 0.50 -0.07 25.20
N PRO A 74 1.49 -0.53 26.00
CA PRO A 74 2.80 -0.88 25.48
C PRO A 74 2.81 -2.22 24.74
N GLY A 75 3.66 -2.31 23.70
CA GLY A 75 3.92 -3.52 22.92
C GLY A 75 2.77 -3.94 22.01
N VAL A 76 3.06 -4.83 21.08
CA VAL A 76 2.10 -5.36 20.08
C VAL A 76 0.88 -5.96 20.79
N TRP A 77 1.09 -6.76 21.82
CA TRP A 77 0.01 -7.40 22.58
C TRP A 77 -0.91 -6.39 23.29
N GLY A 78 -0.34 -5.31 23.84
CA GLY A 78 -1.13 -4.26 24.50
C GLY A 78 -2.00 -3.48 23.49
N MET A 79 -1.47 -3.13 22.34
CA MET A 79 -2.20 -2.44 21.29
C MET A 79 -3.30 -3.31 20.69
N MET A 80 -3.01 -4.57 20.41
CA MET A 80 -3.98 -5.54 19.94
C MET A 80 -5.14 -5.75 20.89
N SER A 81 -4.85 -5.89 22.20
CA SER A 81 -5.90 -6.02 23.22
C SER A 81 -6.79 -4.77 23.29
N ASN A 82 -6.19 -3.59 23.10
CA ASN A 82 -6.94 -2.34 23.05
C ASN A 82 -7.90 -2.30 21.84
N ASP A 83 -7.46 -2.75 20.67
CA ASP A 83 -8.34 -2.87 19.50
C ASP A 83 -9.51 -3.83 19.77
N ARG A 84 -9.23 -5.04 20.24
CA ARG A 84 -10.25 -6.05 20.57
C ARG A 84 -11.33 -5.57 21.53
N GLU A 85 -10.93 -4.82 22.55
CA GLU A 85 -11.86 -4.30 23.55
C GLU A 85 -12.78 -3.20 23.01
N ASN A 86 -12.35 -2.48 21.94
CA ASN A 86 -12.97 -1.22 21.56
C ASN A 86 -13.52 -1.16 20.12
N TRP A 87 -13.12 -2.02 19.21
CA TRP A 87 -13.46 -1.84 17.79
C TRP A 87 -14.98 -1.92 17.50
N ARG A 88 -15.75 -2.65 18.32
CA ARG A 88 -17.22 -2.74 18.22
C ARG A 88 -17.94 -1.55 18.87
N GLU A 89 -17.23 -0.81 19.74
CA GLU A 89 -17.76 0.35 20.48
C GLU A 89 -17.57 1.67 19.71
N ALA A 90 -17.19 1.60 18.43
CA ALA A 90 -17.05 2.78 17.60
C ALA A 90 -18.45 3.39 17.30
N GLU A 91 -18.48 4.72 17.13
CA GLU A 91 -19.70 5.53 17.01
C GLU A 91 -20.55 5.19 15.79
N ILE A 92 -19.94 4.61 14.74
CA ILE A 92 -20.61 4.11 13.53
C ILE A 92 -20.13 2.71 13.19
N GLY A 93 -20.93 2.00 12.41
CA GLY A 93 -20.66 0.61 12.03
C GLY A 93 -19.40 0.44 11.20
N ILE A 94 -18.81 -0.78 11.23
CA ILE A 94 -17.57 -1.07 10.55
C ILE A 94 -17.65 -0.85 9.03
N ASN A 95 -18.76 -1.25 8.39
CA ASN A 95 -18.94 -1.09 6.94
C ASN A 95 -18.87 0.37 6.51
N GLU A 96 -19.47 1.28 7.29
CA GLU A 96 -19.46 2.71 7.01
C GLU A 96 -18.06 3.31 7.23
N ARG A 97 -17.35 2.89 8.27
CA ARG A 97 -15.96 3.33 8.55
C ARG A 97 -15.01 2.90 7.44
N VAL A 98 -15.05 1.63 7.04
CA VAL A 98 -14.22 1.07 5.96
C VAL A 98 -14.50 1.80 4.65
N ALA A 99 -15.76 1.90 4.26
CA ALA A 99 -16.14 2.60 3.02
C ALA A 99 -15.75 4.08 3.04
N GLY A 100 -15.97 4.79 4.14
CA GLY A 100 -15.61 6.20 4.26
C GLY A 100 -14.09 6.45 4.30
N THR A 101 -13.29 5.48 4.74
CA THR A 101 -11.82 5.57 4.68
C THR A 101 -11.33 5.33 3.26
N LEU A 102 -11.80 4.30 2.58
CA LEU A 102 -11.45 4.02 1.18
C LEU A 102 -11.85 5.19 0.25
N GLU A 103 -13.04 5.77 0.44
CA GLU A 103 -13.48 6.96 -0.29
C GLU A 103 -12.49 8.13 -0.14
N ARG A 104 -11.97 8.37 1.08
CA ARG A 104 -10.98 9.42 1.32
C ARG A 104 -9.63 9.13 0.68
N MET A 105 -9.20 7.86 0.65
CA MET A 105 -7.97 7.44 -0.03
C MET A 105 -8.08 7.68 -1.53
N ILE A 106 -9.20 7.26 -2.15
CA ILE A 106 -9.47 7.51 -3.57
C ILE A 106 -9.45 9.00 -3.87
N ALA A 107 -10.18 9.80 -3.07
CA ALA A 107 -10.23 11.25 -3.23
C ALA A 107 -8.86 11.93 -3.15
N ARG A 108 -7.86 11.28 -2.54
CA ARG A 108 -6.48 11.76 -2.41
C ARG A 108 -5.50 11.16 -3.42
N GLY A 109 -6.00 10.31 -4.32
CA GLY A 109 -5.21 9.79 -5.43
C GLY A 109 -4.76 8.33 -5.31
N THR A 110 -5.24 7.60 -4.29
CA THR A 110 -4.93 6.17 -4.15
C THR A 110 -5.97 5.34 -4.88
N THR A 111 -5.58 4.73 -6.00
CA THR A 111 -6.45 3.87 -6.82
C THR A 111 -6.11 2.38 -6.75
N ARG A 112 -5.02 2.03 -6.07
CA ARG A 112 -4.64 0.64 -5.78
C ARG A 112 -4.43 0.50 -4.28
N VAL A 113 -5.09 -0.47 -3.69
CA VAL A 113 -5.09 -0.69 -2.24
C VAL A 113 -4.95 -2.16 -1.92
N ARG A 114 -3.95 -2.54 -1.11
CA ARG A 114 -3.93 -3.84 -0.42
C ARG A 114 -4.36 -3.60 1.02
N SER A 115 -5.62 -3.93 1.32
CA SER A 115 -6.17 -3.79 2.66
C SER A 115 -5.98 -5.06 3.46
N PHE A 116 -5.51 -4.90 4.68
CA PHE A 116 -5.52 -5.96 5.69
C PHE A 116 -6.93 -6.10 6.27
N ALA A 117 -7.32 -7.32 6.54
CA ALA A 117 -8.55 -7.66 7.23
C ALA A 117 -8.23 -8.70 8.32
N GLN A 118 -8.40 -8.32 9.56
CA GLN A 118 -8.21 -9.21 10.70
C GLN A 118 -9.23 -10.32 10.67
N VAL A 119 -8.73 -11.56 10.73
CA VAL A 119 -9.53 -12.79 10.76
C VAL A 119 -9.00 -13.70 11.85
N ASP A 120 -9.76 -13.85 12.92
CA ASP A 120 -9.44 -14.67 14.07
C ASP A 120 -10.71 -15.12 14.81
N VAL A 121 -10.57 -15.69 16.00
CA VAL A 121 -11.71 -16.19 16.79
C VAL A 121 -12.60 -15.08 17.34
N ASP A 122 -12.11 -13.84 17.48
CA ASP A 122 -12.89 -12.68 17.92
C ASP A 122 -13.69 -12.07 16.77
N THR A 123 -13.02 -11.74 15.68
CA THR A 123 -13.62 -11.05 14.53
C THR A 123 -14.33 -11.99 13.57
N LYS A 124 -13.92 -13.26 13.54
CA LYS A 124 -14.37 -14.24 12.54
C LYS A 124 -14.19 -13.65 11.14
N LEU A 125 -15.25 -13.46 10.37
CA LEU A 125 -15.25 -12.85 9.04
C LEU A 125 -15.79 -11.41 9.03
N GLU A 126 -16.24 -10.85 10.16
CA GLU A 126 -16.94 -9.57 10.21
C GLU A 126 -16.12 -8.41 9.63
N LYS A 127 -14.83 -8.31 9.97
CA LYS A 127 -13.92 -7.30 9.43
C LYS A 127 -13.62 -7.55 7.94
N TYR A 128 -13.43 -8.81 7.55
CA TYR A 128 -13.23 -9.21 6.15
C TYR A 128 -14.44 -8.83 5.27
N GLU A 129 -15.65 -9.19 5.70
CA GLU A 129 -16.90 -8.88 4.98
C GLU A 129 -17.10 -7.36 4.80
N ALA A 130 -16.67 -6.56 5.77
CA ALA A 130 -16.73 -5.10 5.66
C ALA A 130 -15.79 -4.55 4.58
N VAL A 131 -14.60 -5.14 4.44
CA VAL A 131 -13.65 -4.75 3.38
C VAL A 131 -14.15 -5.22 2.01
N VAL A 132 -14.74 -6.43 1.91
CA VAL A 132 -15.39 -6.92 0.68
C VAL A 132 -16.49 -5.95 0.23
N ALA A 133 -17.36 -5.54 1.13
CA ALA A 133 -18.45 -4.59 0.80
C ALA A 133 -17.92 -3.24 0.29
N ALA A 134 -16.81 -2.74 0.83
CA ALA A 134 -16.17 -1.53 0.34
C ALA A 134 -15.48 -1.73 -1.03
N LYS A 135 -14.79 -2.87 -1.24
CA LYS A 135 -14.22 -3.27 -2.53
C LYS A 135 -15.29 -3.28 -3.63
N GLU A 136 -16.45 -3.88 -3.35
CA GLU A 136 -17.57 -3.92 -4.30
C GLU A 136 -18.15 -2.52 -4.56
N LYS A 137 -18.33 -1.72 -3.51
CA LYS A 137 -18.87 -0.36 -3.61
C LYS A 137 -18.03 0.55 -4.50
N PHE A 138 -16.71 0.45 -4.44
CA PHE A 138 -15.76 1.32 -5.15
C PHE A 138 -15.02 0.60 -6.29
N ALA A 139 -15.61 -0.46 -6.84
CA ALA A 139 -15.00 -1.27 -7.91
C ALA A 139 -14.71 -0.50 -9.20
N ASN A 140 -15.35 0.67 -9.41
CA ASN A 140 -15.12 1.53 -10.56
C ASN A 140 -14.10 2.65 -10.30
N GLU A 141 -13.69 2.85 -9.03
CA GLU A 141 -12.84 3.95 -8.59
C GLU A 141 -11.48 3.48 -8.10
N ALA A 142 -11.37 2.20 -7.69
CA ALA A 142 -10.11 1.64 -7.19
C ALA A 142 -10.05 0.11 -7.31
N GLU A 143 -8.85 -0.40 -7.50
CA GLU A 143 -8.50 -1.82 -7.38
C GLU A 143 -8.16 -2.13 -5.92
N VAL A 144 -8.87 -3.07 -5.29
CA VAL A 144 -8.64 -3.46 -3.89
C VAL A 144 -8.30 -4.95 -3.82
N GLN A 145 -7.12 -5.27 -3.28
CA GLN A 145 -6.74 -6.62 -2.85
C GLN A 145 -6.99 -6.75 -1.35
N ILE A 146 -7.55 -7.87 -0.93
CA ILE A 146 -7.85 -8.14 0.48
C ILE A 146 -6.90 -9.20 1.01
N MET A 147 -6.10 -8.83 2.00
CA MET A 147 -5.23 -9.74 2.73
C MET A 147 -5.88 -10.08 4.08
N VAL A 148 -6.04 -11.37 4.33
CA VAL A 148 -6.56 -11.86 5.61
C VAL A 148 -5.44 -12.29 6.53
N PHE A 149 -5.45 -11.82 7.77
CA PHE A 149 -4.34 -12.07 8.69
C PHE A 149 -4.78 -12.31 10.14
N PRO A 150 -4.01 -13.12 10.89
CA PRO A 150 -4.32 -13.50 12.27
C PRO A 150 -3.69 -12.51 13.26
N GLN A 151 -4.31 -11.37 13.52
CA GLN A 151 -3.79 -10.29 14.38
C GLN A 151 -3.19 -10.77 15.71
N ALA A 152 -3.72 -11.83 16.30
CA ALA A 152 -3.29 -12.37 17.58
C ALA A 152 -2.42 -13.66 17.47
N GLY A 153 -1.95 -13.97 16.27
CA GLY A 153 -1.31 -15.24 15.96
C GLY A 153 -2.32 -16.32 15.58
N ILE A 154 -1.81 -17.46 15.14
CA ILE A 154 -2.62 -18.60 14.67
C ILE A 154 -2.72 -19.66 15.77
N LEU A 155 -1.57 -20.03 16.36
CA LEU A 155 -1.45 -21.19 17.26
C LEU A 155 -1.95 -20.90 18.66
N ARG A 156 -1.88 -19.65 19.09
CA ARG A 156 -2.35 -19.22 20.42
C ARG A 156 -3.86 -19.18 20.54
N GLU A 157 -4.57 -19.08 19.43
CA GLU A 157 -6.03 -19.00 19.38
C GLU A 157 -6.60 -20.17 18.56
N PRO A 158 -6.83 -21.33 19.18
CA PRO A 158 -7.40 -22.48 18.47
C PRO A 158 -8.69 -22.15 17.74
N GLY A 159 -8.72 -22.40 16.44
CA GLY A 159 -9.84 -22.07 15.55
C GLY A 159 -9.56 -20.92 14.57
N THR A 160 -8.52 -20.12 14.78
CA THR A 160 -8.13 -19.04 13.85
C THR A 160 -7.80 -19.58 12.47
N GLU A 161 -7.03 -20.66 12.36
CA GLU A 161 -6.72 -21.32 11.09
C GLU A 161 -7.96 -21.62 10.24
N ARG A 162 -9.03 -22.09 10.87
CA ARG A 162 -10.30 -22.36 10.18
C ARG A 162 -10.94 -21.09 9.61
N TYR A 163 -10.96 -19.99 10.37
CA TYR A 163 -11.54 -18.74 9.89
C TYR A 163 -10.70 -18.12 8.76
N LEU A 164 -9.37 -18.23 8.81
CA LEU A 164 -8.48 -17.84 7.72
C LEU A 164 -8.80 -18.65 6.45
N GLU A 165 -8.95 -19.96 6.60
CA GLU A 165 -9.34 -20.83 5.50
C GLU A 165 -10.72 -20.48 4.94
N ASP A 166 -11.70 -20.16 5.79
CA ASP A 166 -13.04 -19.78 5.37
C ASP A 166 -13.02 -18.44 4.60
N ALA A 167 -12.17 -17.48 5.00
CA ALA A 167 -11.99 -16.22 4.26
C ALA A 167 -11.32 -16.42 2.90
N LEU A 168 -10.33 -17.32 2.80
CA LEU A 168 -9.70 -17.68 1.52
C LEU A 168 -10.69 -18.38 0.58
N LYS A 169 -11.56 -19.25 1.09
CA LYS A 169 -12.68 -19.84 0.33
C LYS A 169 -13.67 -18.80 -0.16
N ALA A 170 -13.85 -17.72 0.61
CA ALA A 170 -14.73 -16.62 0.24
C ALA A 170 -14.09 -15.62 -0.75
N GLY A 171 -12.83 -15.84 -1.17
CA GLY A 171 -12.18 -15.08 -2.22
C GLY A 171 -11.19 -14.01 -1.72
N ALA A 172 -10.62 -14.15 -0.53
CA ALA A 172 -9.50 -13.32 -0.11
C ALA A 172 -8.31 -13.50 -1.06
N ASP A 173 -7.64 -12.39 -1.39
CA ASP A 173 -6.61 -12.34 -2.42
C ASP A 173 -5.22 -12.77 -1.91
N VAL A 174 -4.92 -12.56 -0.62
CA VAL A 174 -3.60 -12.76 -0.02
C VAL A 174 -3.73 -13.41 1.37
N MET A 175 -2.88 -14.39 1.66
CA MET A 175 -2.76 -15.01 2.98
C MET A 175 -1.76 -14.26 3.84
N GLY A 176 -2.15 -13.82 5.02
CA GLY A 176 -1.33 -13.10 5.95
C GLY A 176 -0.72 -13.94 7.07
N GLY A 177 0.41 -13.47 7.58
CA GLY A 177 1.04 -13.92 8.81
C GLY A 177 1.46 -12.73 9.67
N ILE A 178 1.86 -12.99 10.91
CA ILE A 178 2.35 -11.95 11.82
C ILE A 178 3.32 -12.52 12.85
N ASP A 179 4.50 -11.92 12.97
CA ASP A 179 5.49 -12.12 14.06
C ASP A 179 5.57 -13.57 14.58
N PRO A 180 6.05 -14.51 13.75
CA PRO A 180 5.95 -15.94 14.04
C PRO A 180 6.65 -16.37 15.33
N CYS A 181 7.79 -15.74 15.66
CA CYS A 181 8.53 -16.01 16.89
C CYS A 181 7.91 -15.31 18.09
N GLU A 182 7.51 -14.04 17.96
CA GLU A 182 7.05 -13.24 19.10
C GLU A 182 5.64 -13.64 19.54
N LEU A 183 4.71 -13.78 18.58
CA LEU A 183 3.31 -14.08 18.89
C LEU A 183 3.07 -15.56 19.17
N ASP A 184 3.32 -16.43 18.22
CA ASP A 184 3.00 -17.86 18.35
C ASP A 184 4.10 -18.65 19.07
N ARG A 185 5.35 -18.14 19.14
CA ARG A 185 6.53 -18.79 19.72
C ARG A 185 6.86 -20.18 19.11
N ASP A 186 6.33 -20.41 17.94
CA ASP A 186 6.60 -21.58 17.09
C ASP A 186 6.58 -21.13 15.63
N PRO A 187 7.66 -20.45 15.18
CA PRO A 187 7.70 -19.86 13.83
C PRO A 187 7.62 -20.91 12.73
N VAL A 188 8.11 -22.11 12.97
CA VAL A 188 8.04 -23.21 12.00
C VAL A 188 6.58 -23.56 11.73
N ARG A 189 5.81 -23.84 12.76
CA ARG A 189 4.42 -24.24 12.61
C ARG A 189 3.51 -23.09 12.15
N HIS A 190 3.75 -21.84 12.63
CA HIS A 190 3.05 -20.66 12.13
C HIS A 190 3.18 -20.55 10.62
N LEU A 191 4.42 -20.58 10.14
CA LEU A 191 4.72 -20.45 8.71
C LEU A 191 4.23 -21.69 7.89
N ASP A 192 4.22 -22.89 8.47
CA ASP A 192 3.66 -24.06 7.81
C ASP A 192 2.14 -23.90 7.56
N VAL A 193 1.40 -23.27 8.49
CA VAL A 193 -0.01 -22.95 8.29
C VAL A 193 -0.18 -21.87 7.22
N VAL A 194 0.57 -20.77 7.31
CA VAL A 194 0.49 -19.63 6.37
C VAL A 194 0.76 -20.12 4.94
N PHE A 195 1.92 -20.74 4.72
CA PHE A 195 2.32 -21.20 3.39
C PHE A 195 1.47 -22.38 2.90
N GLY A 196 1.04 -23.27 3.80
CA GLY A 196 0.15 -24.38 3.45
C GLY A 196 -1.23 -23.91 2.96
N LEU A 197 -1.81 -22.89 3.60
CA LEU A 197 -3.05 -22.28 3.14
C LEU A 197 -2.83 -21.51 1.82
N ALA A 198 -1.75 -20.76 1.69
CA ALA A 198 -1.43 -20.02 0.47
C ALA A 198 -1.24 -20.99 -0.73
N GLU A 199 -0.52 -22.08 -0.56
CA GLU A 199 -0.36 -23.14 -1.59
C GLU A 199 -1.71 -23.78 -1.94
N LYS A 200 -2.51 -24.12 -0.96
CA LYS A 200 -3.83 -24.76 -1.15
C LYS A 200 -4.79 -23.88 -1.96
N TYR A 201 -4.80 -22.57 -1.72
CA TYR A 201 -5.71 -21.61 -2.39
C TYR A 201 -5.06 -20.86 -3.53
N GLN A 202 -3.77 -21.13 -3.82
CA GLN A 202 -3.00 -20.51 -4.89
C GLN A 202 -2.95 -18.96 -4.80
N VAL A 203 -2.84 -18.44 -3.57
CA VAL A 203 -2.75 -17.01 -3.29
C VAL A 203 -1.33 -16.59 -2.89
N GLU A 204 -1.08 -15.29 -2.89
CA GLU A 204 0.15 -14.70 -2.38
C GLU A 204 0.23 -14.76 -0.84
N VAL A 205 1.41 -14.49 -0.31
CA VAL A 205 1.69 -14.38 1.13
C VAL A 205 2.18 -12.98 1.46
N ASP A 206 1.67 -12.39 2.55
CA ASP A 206 2.19 -11.15 3.11
C ASP A 206 2.30 -11.27 4.62
N ILE A 207 3.49 -11.08 5.17
CA ILE A 207 3.76 -11.31 6.59
C ILE A 207 4.17 -10.01 7.26
N HIS A 208 3.39 -9.60 8.29
CA HIS A 208 3.83 -8.56 9.22
C HIS A 208 5.05 -9.07 9.97
N LEU A 209 6.18 -8.40 9.85
CA LEU A 209 7.41 -8.76 10.52
C LEU A 209 7.95 -7.55 11.28
N HIS A 210 7.46 -7.38 12.54
CA HIS A 210 7.94 -6.34 13.46
C HIS A 210 9.15 -6.81 14.28
N GLU A 211 9.49 -8.09 14.19
CA GLU A 211 10.58 -8.70 14.93
C GLU A 211 11.93 -8.07 14.59
N HIS A 212 12.71 -7.76 15.61
CA HIS A 212 13.98 -7.05 15.49
C HIS A 212 15.20 -7.98 15.63
N GLY A 213 16.34 -7.51 15.14
CA GLY A 213 17.63 -8.15 15.39
C GLY A 213 17.67 -9.59 14.90
N THR A 214 18.29 -10.47 15.66
CA THR A 214 18.46 -11.88 15.28
C THR A 214 17.16 -12.67 15.25
N GLN A 215 16.14 -12.26 15.98
CA GLN A 215 14.82 -12.90 15.94
C GLN A 215 14.15 -12.64 14.58
N GLY A 216 14.11 -11.38 14.12
CA GLY A 216 13.57 -11.04 12.82
C GLY A 216 14.36 -11.68 11.67
N VAL A 217 15.71 -11.72 11.77
CA VAL A 217 16.55 -12.44 10.80
C VAL A 217 16.16 -13.91 10.71
N PHE A 218 15.95 -14.58 11.84
CA PHE A 218 15.58 -16.00 11.86
C PHE A 218 14.22 -16.23 11.18
N SER A 219 13.22 -15.38 11.48
CA SER A 219 11.91 -15.45 10.82
C SER A 219 12.02 -15.19 9.31
N ALA A 220 12.78 -14.18 8.90
CA ALA A 220 13.03 -13.86 7.50
C ALA A 220 13.72 -15.01 6.74
N GLU A 221 14.70 -15.68 7.37
CA GLU A 221 15.36 -16.86 6.80
C GLU A 221 14.39 -18.04 6.64
N LEU A 222 13.54 -18.30 7.63
CA LEU A 222 12.50 -19.36 7.52
C LEU A 222 11.47 -19.06 6.43
N ILE A 223 11.11 -17.79 6.22
CA ILE A 223 10.24 -17.36 5.14
C ILE A 223 10.93 -17.57 3.78
N ALA A 224 12.19 -17.16 3.64
CA ALA A 224 12.99 -17.36 2.44
C ALA A 224 13.16 -18.85 2.09
N GLU A 225 13.37 -19.72 3.08
CA GLU A 225 13.44 -21.18 2.89
C GLU A 225 12.14 -21.73 2.30
N ARG A 226 10.97 -21.33 2.82
CA ARG A 226 9.66 -21.76 2.31
C ARG A 226 9.37 -21.21 0.93
N THR A 227 9.69 -19.94 0.71
CA THR A 227 9.56 -19.29 -0.61
C THR A 227 10.31 -20.10 -1.66
N ARG A 228 11.55 -20.51 -1.37
CA ARG A 228 12.37 -21.34 -2.27
C ARG A 228 11.80 -22.75 -2.43
N ALA A 229 11.46 -23.40 -1.32
CA ALA A 229 11.01 -24.81 -1.32
C ALA A 229 9.68 -25.02 -2.06
N LEU A 230 8.76 -24.04 -1.97
CA LEU A 230 7.44 -24.11 -2.58
C LEU A 230 7.34 -23.41 -3.95
N GLY A 231 8.46 -22.85 -4.47
CA GLY A 231 8.45 -22.14 -5.75
C GLY A 231 7.60 -20.88 -5.73
N MET A 232 7.54 -20.16 -4.60
CA MET A 232 6.71 -18.98 -4.41
C MET A 232 7.45 -17.67 -4.69
N GLN A 233 8.52 -17.69 -5.52
CA GLN A 233 9.24 -16.48 -5.92
C GLN A 233 8.25 -15.49 -6.58
N GLY A 234 8.34 -14.24 -6.16
CA GLY A 234 7.47 -13.17 -6.61
C GLY A 234 6.08 -13.16 -5.95
N LYS A 235 5.76 -14.12 -5.08
CA LYS A 235 4.45 -14.23 -4.40
C LYS A 235 4.51 -13.99 -2.90
N VAL A 236 5.63 -13.51 -2.38
CA VAL A 236 5.84 -13.27 -0.95
C VAL A 236 6.22 -11.83 -0.72
N ASN A 237 5.53 -11.16 0.19
CA ASN A 237 5.83 -9.83 0.68
C ASN A 237 6.13 -9.88 2.18
N LEU A 238 7.06 -9.06 2.64
CA LEU A 238 7.28 -8.78 4.06
C LEU A 238 6.91 -7.33 4.34
N SER A 239 5.92 -7.15 5.20
CA SER A 239 5.52 -5.85 5.69
C SER A 239 6.33 -5.49 6.94
N HIS A 240 6.78 -4.24 7.02
CA HIS A 240 7.66 -3.66 8.05
C HIS A 240 9.12 -4.10 7.94
N ALA A 241 9.42 -5.39 8.02
CA ALA A 241 10.76 -5.98 7.93
C ALA A 241 11.82 -5.26 8.80
N TYR A 242 11.48 -4.99 10.08
CA TYR A 242 12.31 -4.18 10.98
C TYR A 242 13.68 -4.78 11.30
N GLU A 243 13.88 -6.06 11.01
CA GLU A 243 15.18 -6.70 11.13
C GLU A 243 16.24 -6.00 10.26
N LEU A 244 15.87 -5.57 9.04
CA LEU A 244 16.82 -4.90 8.13
C LEU A 244 17.42 -3.61 8.70
N GLY A 245 16.64 -2.85 9.47
CA GLY A 245 17.09 -1.62 10.13
C GLY A 245 17.71 -1.84 11.52
N SER A 246 17.63 -3.06 12.08
CA SER A 246 18.05 -3.36 13.45
C SER A 246 19.26 -4.30 13.56
N VAL A 247 19.86 -4.69 12.44
CA VAL A 247 21.08 -5.53 12.38
C VAL A 247 22.26 -4.77 11.81
N ASN A 248 23.45 -5.38 11.84
CA ASN A 248 24.61 -4.79 11.21
C ASN A 248 24.51 -4.83 9.67
N GLU A 249 25.25 -3.95 8.99
CA GLU A 249 25.21 -3.78 7.53
C GLU A 249 25.44 -5.08 6.75
N ALA A 250 26.35 -5.94 7.20
CA ALA A 250 26.65 -7.19 6.48
C ALA A 250 25.47 -8.16 6.52
N THR A 251 24.76 -8.25 7.65
CA THR A 251 23.56 -9.08 7.79
C THR A 251 22.40 -8.49 6.97
N SER A 252 22.20 -7.18 7.05
CA SER A 252 21.16 -6.48 6.25
C SER A 252 21.39 -6.71 4.75
N ARG A 253 22.61 -6.54 4.26
CA ARG A 253 22.98 -6.76 2.85
C ARG A 253 22.70 -8.19 2.41
N ARG A 254 23.09 -9.19 3.21
CA ARG A 254 22.84 -10.61 2.92
C ARG A 254 21.35 -10.91 2.80
N LEU A 255 20.50 -10.32 3.66
CA LEU A 255 19.04 -10.47 3.57
C LEU A 255 18.50 -9.81 2.29
N VAL A 256 18.94 -8.59 1.97
CA VAL A 256 18.56 -7.89 0.74
C VAL A 256 18.91 -8.72 -0.50
N ASP A 257 20.12 -9.29 -0.56
CA ASP A 257 20.53 -10.17 -1.65
C ASP A 257 19.64 -11.41 -1.74
N THR A 258 19.27 -12.01 -0.60
CA THR A 258 18.34 -13.16 -0.53
C THR A 258 16.93 -12.77 -1.03
N PHE A 259 16.42 -11.61 -0.64
CA PHE A 259 15.11 -11.13 -1.09
C PHE A 259 15.09 -10.82 -2.58
N ALA A 260 16.17 -10.25 -3.12
CA ALA A 260 16.31 -10.03 -4.55
C ALA A 260 16.38 -11.35 -5.34
N GLU A 261 17.15 -12.35 -4.88
CA GLU A 261 17.25 -13.69 -5.50
C GLU A 261 15.88 -14.38 -5.55
N LEU A 262 15.09 -14.27 -4.47
CA LEU A 262 13.80 -14.95 -4.34
C LEU A 262 12.61 -14.12 -4.79
N ASP A 263 12.86 -12.92 -5.33
CA ASP A 263 11.81 -11.94 -5.66
C ASP A 263 10.80 -11.74 -4.51
N ILE A 264 11.31 -11.68 -3.27
CA ILE A 264 10.50 -11.33 -2.09
C ILE A 264 10.39 -9.81 -2.07
N SER A 265 9.16 -9.31 -2.06
CA SER A 265 8.89 -7.88 -1.98
C SER A 265 8.84 -7.39 -0.53
N LEU A 266 9.00 -6.07 -0.35
CA LEU A 266 8.95 -5.43 0.94
C LEU A 266 7.99 -4.24 0.96
N THR A 267 7.35 -4.00 2.10
CA THR A 267 6.51 -2.82 2.31
C THR A 267 6.96 -2.06 3.55
N SER A 268 7.20 -0.75 3.39
CA SER A 268 7.41 0.18 4.51
C SER A 268 6.13 0.92 4.83
N VAL A 269 5.98 1.26 6.10
CA VAL A 269 4.96 2.21 6.56
C VAL A 269 5.58 3.53 7.04
N ALA A 270 6.85 3.74 6.70
CA ALA A 270 7.65 4.91 7.14
C ALA A 270 7.57 5.14 8.66
N PRO A 271 7.96 4.15 9.51
CA PRO A 271 7.80 4.24 10.94
C PRO A 271 8.60 5.40 11.52
N SER A 272 8.12 6.00 12.62
CA SER A 272 8.83 7.07 13.34
C SER A 272 10.01 6.60 14.19
N THR A 273 10.27 5.29 14.22
CA THR A 273 11.37 4.65 14.94
C THR A 273 12.63 4.58 14.08
N SER A 274 13.78 4.22 14.66
CA SER A 274 15.07 4.12 13.95
C SER A 274 15.20 2.93 12.99
N ASN A 275 14.17 2.12 12.82
CA ASN A 275 14.21 0.88 12.02
C ASN A 275 13.80 1.14 10.57
N HIS A 276 14.49 2.07 9.90
CA HIS A 276 14.18 2.39 8.51
C HIS A 276 14.77 1.34 7.59
N LEU A 277 13.99 0.96 6.58
CA LEU A 277 14.46 0.10 5.52
C LEU A 277 15.48 0.83 4.65
N PRO A 278 16.55 0.16 4.18
CA PRO A 278 17.58 0.75 3.34
C PRO A 278 17.07 0.95 1.91
N LEU A 279 16.20 1.94 1.70
CA LEU A 279 15.41 2.14 0.48
C LEU A 279 16.25 2.15 -0.81
N VAL A 280 17.36 2.90 -0.83
CA VAL A 280 18.25 2.98 -2.00
C VAL A 280 18.86 1.60 -2.29
N GLN A 281 19.36 0.92 -1.27
CA GLN A 281 19.97 -0.41 -1.43
C GLN A 281 18.97 -1.45 -1.94
N LEU A 282 17.71 -1.44 -1.44
CA LEU A 282 16.64 -2.33 -1.88
C LEU A 282 16.34 -2.13 -3.37
N THR A 283 16.22 -0.87 -3.80
CA THR A 283 15.97 -0.53 -5.20
C THR A 283 17.13 -0.96 -6.11
N GLU A 284 18.38 -0.66 -5.73
CA GLU A 284 19.57 -1.02 -6.50
C GLU A 284 19.79 -2.54 -6.58
N ALA A 285 19.36 -3.29 -5.56
CA ALA A 285 19.36 -4.75 -5.58
C ALA A 285 18.21 -5.34 -6.40
N GLY A 286 17.25 -4.52 -6.88
CA GLY A 286 16.10 -4.97 -7.65
C GLY A 286 14.98 -5.60 -6.81
N VAL A 287 14.95 -5.35 -5.50
CA VAL A 287 13.84 -5.76 -4.64
C VAL A 287 12.62 -4.89 -4.94
N ARG A 288 11.44 -5.48 -5.12
CA ARG A 288 10.18 -4.74 -5.20
C ARG A 288 9.90 -4.11 -3.84
N PHE A 289 9.63 -2.82 -3.84
CA PHE A 289 9.44 -2.08 -2.59
C PHE A 289 8.29 -1.10 -2.71
N GLY A 290 7.36 -1.13 -1.75
CA GLY A 290 6.18 -0.27 -1.71
C GLY A 290 6.05 0.51 -0.39
N LEU A 291 5.09 1.43 -0.39
CA LEU A 291 4.72 2.24 0.76
C LEU A 291 3.27 1.94 1.14
N GLY A 292 2.98 1.92 2.44
CA GLY A 292 1.65 1.82 2.98
C GLY A 292 1.40 2.82 4.11
N GLU A 293 0.15 3.09 4.37
CA GLU A 293 -0.27 3.99 5.44
C GLU A 293 -0.42 3.31 6.80
N ASP A 294 -0.56 1.98 6.83
CA ASP A 294 -0.81 1.20 8.03
C ASP A 294 -2.14 1.57 8.71
N GLY A 295 -2.21 1.56 10.04
CA GLY A 295 -3.38 2.00 10.79
C GLY A 295 -3.76 3.46 10.55
N GLN A 296 -5.07 3.72 10.42
CA GLN A 296 -5.60 5.05 10.11
C GLN A 296 -6.42 5.58 11.28
N ARG A 297 -5.76 6.29 12.23
CA ARG A 297 -6.38 6.76 13.47
C ARG A 297 -7.17 5.65 14.14
N ASP A 298 -6.56 4.52 14.31
CA ASP A 298 -7.19 3.34 14.88
C ASP A 298 -6.94 3.22 16.40
N TYR A 299 -7.10 2.03 16.94
CA TYR A 299 -6.84 1.76 18.35
C TYR A 299 -5.36 1.47 18.66
N TRP A 300 -4.51 1.41 17.60
CA TRP A 300 -3.06 1.24 17.71
C TRP A 300 -2.34 2.57 17.72
N SER A 301 -2.79 3.52 16.88
CA SER A 301 -2.08 4.76 16.63
C SER A 301 -3.04 5.93 16.35
N PRO A 302 -2.76 7.14 16.89
CA PRO A 302 -3.53 8.34 16.57
C PRO A 302 -3.21 8.94 15.20
N TYR A 303 -2.22 8.38 14.48
CA TYR A 303 -1.74 8.92 13.20
C TYR A 303 -2.56 8.39 12.02
N GLY A 304 -2.41 9.04 10.88
CA GLY A 304 -3.06 8.71 9.62
C GLY A 304 -4.09 9.75 9.18
N ASN A 305 -4.15 9.97 7.87
CA ASN A 305 -5.06 10.93 7.24
C ASN A 305 -5.55 10.47 5.86
N CYS A 306 -5.32 9.22 5.48
CA CYS A 306 -5.68 8.63 4.18
C CYS A 306 -4.98 9.30 2.99
N ASP A 307 -3.78 9.84 3.17
CA ASP A 307 -3.04 10.56 2.13
C ASP A 307 -1.64 9.98 1.94
N LEU A 308 -1.49 9.12 0.96
CA LEU A 308 -0.20 8.48 0.70
C LEU A 308 0.89 9.48 0.24
N LEU A 309 0.51 10.68 -0.24
CA LEU A 309 1.48 11.77 -0.48
C LEU A 309 2.05 12.31 0.82
N ASP A 310 1.25 12.41 1.88
CA ASP A 310 1.74 12.79 3.21
C ASP A 310 2.65 11.69 3.78
N ARG A 311 2.30 10.43 3.59
CA ARG A 311 3.14 9.28 3.95
C ARG A 311 4.44 9.25 3.13
N THR A 312 4.42 9.69 1.87
CA THR A 312 5.60 9.85 1.01
C THR A 312 6.57 10.88 1.59
N TRP A 313 6.04 12.02 2.04
CA TRP A 313 6.83 13.03 2.76
C TRP A 313 7.48 12.42 4.02
N GLN A 314 6.70 11.66 4.80
CA GLN A 314 7.22 10.97 5.98
C GLN A 314 8.32 9.97 5.61
N LEU A 315 8.16 9.18 4.54
CA LEU A 315 9.19 8.26 4.06
C LEU A 315 10.49 8.98 3.72
N ALA A 316 10.41 10.10 2.99
CA ALA A 316 11.58 10.91 2.67
C ALA A 316 12.23 11.51 3.93
N PHE A 317 11.41 11.99 4.87
CA PHE A 317 11.87 12.60 6.12
C PHE A 317 12.61 11.61 7.03
N VAL A 318 12.03 10.43 7.28
CA VAL A 318 12.63 9.43 8.18
C VAL A 318 13.89 8.80 7.57
N ASN A 319 14.00 8.74 6.24
CA ASN A 319 15.22 8.31 5.55
C ASN A 319 16.29 9.42 5.43
N GLY A 320 16.00 10.64 5.92
CA GLY A 320 16.93 11.76 5.87
C GLY A 320 17.25 12.24 4.45
N PHE A 321 16.33 12.04 3.49
CA PHE A 321 16.52 12.47 2.11
C PHE A 321 16.52 13.98 1.99
N ARG A 322 17.54 14.53 1.33
CA ARG A 322 17.73 15.97 1.13
C ARG A 322 18.00 16.36 -0.31
N LYS A 323 18.26 15.35 -1.17
CA LYS A 323 18.42 15.54 -2.60
C LYS A 323 17.08 15.29 -3.28
N ASP A 324 16.73 16.15 -4.23
CA ASP A 324 15.48 16.05 -4.99
C ASP A 324 15.30 14.66 -5.59
N GLU A 325 16.32 14.10 -6.22
CA GLU A 325 16.30 12.74 -6.78
C GLU A 325 15.81 11.66 -5.80
N LEU A 326 16.22 11.73 -4.51
CA LEU A 326 15.80 10.77 -3.49
C LEU A 326 14.38 11.05 -2.97
N ILE A 327 13.99 12.34 -2.89
CA ILE A 327 12.61 12.73 -2.55
C ILE A 327 11.65 12.25 -3.64
N GLU A 328 12.02 12.45 -4.90
CA GLU A 328 11.28 11.97 -6.07
C GLU A 328 11.22 10.45 -6.11
N HIS A 329 12.32 9.77 -5.73
CA HIS A 329 12.32 8.32 -5.60
C HIS A 329 11.32 7.83 -4.55
N ALA A 330 11.16 8.51 -3.42
CA ALA A 330 10.13 8.17 -2.43
C ALA A 330 8.72 8.25 -3.04
N LEU A 331 8.45 9.20 -3.96
CA LEU A 331 7.19 9.27 -4.69
C LEU A 331 7.04 8.11 -5.68
N ALA A 332 8.11 7.74 -6.39
CA ALA A 332 8.08 6.58 -7.29
C ALA A 332 7.79 5.27 -6.53
N VAL A 333 8.30 5.13 -5.30
CA VAL A 333 7.98 4.00 -4.40
C VAL A 333 6.49 4.00 -4.00
N ALA A 334 5.92 5.15 -3.66
CA ALA A 334 4.52 5.28 -3.26
C ALA A 334 3.51 5.07 -4.41
N THR A 335 3.99 5.11 -5.65
CA THR A 335 3.19 4.94 -6.85
C THR A 335 3.51 3.60 -7.53
N ILE A 336 4.50 3.57 -8.41
CA ILE A 336 4.86 2.39 -9.20
C ILE A 336 5.51 1.30 -8.34
N GLY A 337 6.28 1.65 -7.31
CA GLY A 337 6.84 0.67 -6.38
C GLY A 337 5.73 -0.21 -5.79
N GLY A 338 4.71 0.39 -5.19
CA GLY A 338 3.55 -0.33 -4.67
C GLY A 338 2.78 -1.09 -5.75
N ALA A 339 2.51 -0.46 -6.90
CA ALA A 339 1.82 -1.12 -8.02
C ALA A 339 2.56 -2.38 -8.48
N SER A 340 3.90 -2.40 -8.46
CA SER A 340 4.72 -3.56 -8.85
C SER A 340 4.64 -4.73 -7.86
N ILE A 341 4.24 -4.49 -6.61
CA ILE A 341 3.94 -5.54 -5.63
C ILE A 341 2.59 -6.17 -5.93
N MET A 342 1.58 -5.36 -6.27
CA MET A 342 0.22 -5.82 -6.53
C MET A 342 0.06 -6.49 -7.91
N SER A 343 0.93 -6.15 -8.88
CA SER A 343 0.89 -6.72 -10.22
C SER A 343 2.28 -6.84 -10.83
N HIS A 344 2.65 -8.06 -11.22
CA HIS A 344 3.92 -8.34 -11.90
C HIS A 344 3.99 -7.78 -13.34
N GLU A 345 2.87 -7.33 -13.90
CA GLU A 345 2.85 -6.62 -15.19
C GLU A 345 3.46 -5.21 -15.07
N VAL A 346 3.46 -4.65 -13.85
CA VAL A 346 4.08 -3.35 -13.57
C VAL A 346 5.58 -3.55 -13.32
N PRO A 347 6.45 -2.82 -14.04
CA PRO A 347 7.90 -2.95 -13.86
C PRO A 347 8.31 -2.51 -12.45
N ARG A 348 9.27 -3.23 -11.85
CA ARG A 348 9.91 -2.79 -10.60
C ARG A 348 10.81 -1.58 -10.84
N LEU A 349 11.02 -0.78 -9.83
CA LEU A 349 12.07 0.24 -9.84
C LEU A 349 13.43 -0.44 -9.75
N ALA A 350 14.35 -0.09 -10.64
CA ALA A 350 15.71 -0.63 -10.70
C ALA A 350 16.77 0.43 -10.38
N SER A 351 16.38 1.69 -10.35
CA SER A 351 17.24 2.84 -10.04
C SER A 351 16.45 3.90 -9.29
N VAL A 352 17.13 4.68 -8.45
CA VAL A 352 16.55 5.85 -7.78
C VAL A 352 16.12 6.94 -8.79
N ALA A 353 16.61 6.92 -10.00
CA ALA A 353 16.25 7.84 -11.08
C ALA A 353 15.00 7.40 -11.88
N ASP A 354 14.49 6.19 -11.68
CA ASP A 354 13.36 5.67 -12.44
C ASP A 354 12.07 6.44 -12.15
N ARG A 355 11.37 6.83 -13.23
CA ARG A 355 10.10 7.56 -13.20
C ARG A 355 9.10 6.93 -14.19
N PRO A 356 8.75 5.63 -14.03
CA PRO A 356 7.81 4.94 -14.90
C PRO A 356 6.35 5.31 -14.63
N GLY A 357 5.42 4.75 -15.40
CA GLY A 357 3.98 4.81 -15.18
C GLY A 357 3.28 5.99 -15.87
N VAL A 358 4.01 6.83 -16.60
CA VAL A 358 3.44 7.86 -17.49
C VAL A 358 4.13 7.79 -18.84
N ALA A 359 4.01 6.67 -19.52
CA ALA A 359 4.58 6.42 -20.84
C ALA A 359 3.54 5.78 -21.78
N LEU A 360 3.86 5.75 -23.06
CA LEU A 360 3.01 5.10 -24.07
C LEU A 360 2.74 3.64 -23.68
N GLY A 361 1.47 3.26 -23.62
CA GLY A 361 1.01 1.90 -23.27
C GLY A 361 0.79 1.67 -21.78
N ASP A 362 1.22 2.57 -20.90
CA ASP A 362 0.95 2.46 -19.47
C ASP A 362 -0.55 2.58 -19.17
N ARG A 363 -1.02 1.92 -18.12
CA ARG A 363 -2.40 2.09 -17.63
C ARG A 363 -2.62 3.54 -17.20
N ALA A 364 -3.76 4.10 -17.56
CA ALA A 364 -4.15 5.45 -17.15
C ALA A 364 -4.67 5.49 -15.71
N GLU A 365 -3.78 5.16 -14.80
CA GLU A 365 -3.88 5.29 -13.35
C GLU A 365 -3.05 6.51 -12.94
N LEU A 366 -3.66 7.69 -12.89
CA LEU A 366 -2.94 8.95 -12.89
C LEU A 366 -3.51 9.93 -11.85
N VAL A 367 -2.65 10.82 -11.37
CA VAL A 367 -3.04 11.97 -10.54
C VAL A 367 -2.43 13.24 -11.10
N LEU A 368 -3.25 14.25 -11.32
CA LEU A 368 -2.81 15.62 -11.51
C LEU A 368 -2.69 16.29 -10.15
N VAL A 369 -1.57 16.91 -9.85
CA VAL A 369 -1.26 17.55 -8.58
C VAL A 369 -0.47 18.83 -8.79
N ASP A 370 -0.70 19.85 -7.95
CA ASP A 370 0.07 21.08 -7.98
C ASP A 370 1.52 20.87 -7.54
N GLY A 371 2.42 21.63 -8.14
CA GLY A 371 3.82 21.66 -7.75
C GLY A 371 4.71 22.33 -8.82
N GLU A 372 5.81 22.91 -8.42
CA GLU A 372 6.84 23.42 -9.32
C GLU A 372 7.73 22.28 -9.84
N SER A 373 8.03 21.33 -8.96
CA SER A 373 8.81 20.12 -9.19
C SER A 373 8.20 18.94 -8.41
N ILE A 374 8.64 17.71 -8.66
CA ILE A 374 8.22 16.54 -7.88
C ILE A 374 8.62 16.72 -6.40
N ALA A 375 9.82 17.22 -6.14
CA ALA A 375 10.26 17.45 -4.76
C ALA A 375 9.36 18.46 -4.04
N SER A 376 8.96 19.58 -4.68
CA SER A 376 8.03 20.54 -4.09
C SER A 376 6.65 19.93 -3.87
N THR A 377 6.15 19.10 -4.79
CA THR A 377 4.88 18.37 -4.62
C THR A 377 4.88 17.53 -3.35
N VAL A 378 5.98 16.80 -3.08
CA VAL A 378 6.14 16.00 -1.84
C VAL A 378 6.26 16.89 -0.61
N MET A 379 6.93 18.04 -0.71
CA MET A 379 7.09 18.96 0.45
C MET A 379 5.79 19.67 0.78
N ASP A 380 5.04 20.15 -0.22
CA ASP A 380 3.86 21.01 -0.04
C ASP A 380 2.58 20.20 0.17
N ARG A 381 2.50 18.98 -0.38
CA ARG A 381 1.33 18.08 -0.28
C ARG A 381 0.03 18.77 -0.67
N GLY A 382 0.04 19.44 -1.82
CA GLY A 382 -1.11 20.19 -2.34
C GLY A 382 -2.41 19.38 -2.38
N THR A 383 -3.53 20.04 -2.17
CA THR A 383 -4.86 19.41 -2.10
C THR A 383 -5.67 19.54 -3.39
N ASP A 384 -5.24 20.37 -4.36
CA ASP A 384 -5.84 20.43 -5.69
C ASP A 384 -5.37 19.22 -6.51
N ARG A 385 -6.16 18.14 -6.48
CA ARG A 385 -5.86 16.88 -7.16
C ARG A 385 -7.02 16.46 -8.00
N THR A 386 -6.73 15.99 -9.22
CA THR A 386 -7.68 15.25 -10.07
C THR A 386 -7.17 13.83 -10.21
N VAL A 387 -8.00 12.84 -9.89
CA VAL A 387 -7.66 11.41 -9.85
C VAL A 387 -8.30 10.72 -11.04
N ILE A 388 -7.51 9.95 -11.75
CA ILE A 388 -7.91 9.22 -12.94
C ILE A 388 -7.65 7.74 -12.71
N HIS A 389 -8.70 6.94 -12.82
CA HIS A 389 -8.67 5.48 -12.74
C HIS A 389 -9.21 4.88 -14.03
N GLU A 390 -8.46 3.97 -14.66
CA GLU A 390 -8.81 3.34 -15.94
C GLU A 390 -9.25 4.36 -17.03
N GLY A 391 -8.61 5.53 -17.04
CA GLY A 391 -8.90 6.57 -18.01
C GLY A 391 -10.18 7.35 -17.76
N ARG A 392 -10.74 7.30 -16.57
CA ARG A 392 -11.91 8.10 -16.13
C ARG A 392 -11.53 8.96 -14.94
N VAL A 393 -12.04 10.19 -14.88
CA VAL A 393 -11.91 11.01 -13.67
C VAL A 393 -12.83 10.43 -12.60
N VAL A 394 -12.23 9.96 -11.50
CA VAL A 394 -12.96 9.35 -10.37
C VAL A 394 -13.03 10.25 -9.15
N ALA A 395 -12.12 11.23 -9.04
CA ALA A 395 -12.18 12.23 -7.98
C ALA A 395 -11.56 13.56 -8.44
N ASP A 396 -12.08 14.68 -7.91
CA ASP A 396 -11.55 16.02 -8.13
C ASP A 396 -11.74 16.87 -6.88
N GLY A 397 -10.74 17.71 -6.56
CA GLY A 397 -10.78 18.60 -5.39
C GLY A 397 -11.05 17.86 -4.08
N LEU A 398 -10.46 16.67 -3.88
CA LEU A 398 -10.62 15.78 -2.73
C LEU A 398 -12.06 15.25 -2.53
N LYS A 399 -12.82 15.08 -3.60
CA LYS A 399 -14.14 14.46 -3.60
C LYS A 399 -14.22 13.38 -4.65
N VAL A 400 -14.71 12.21 -4.28
CA VAL A 400 -15.05 11.15 -5.23
C VAL A 400 -16.28 11.61 -6.03
N LEU A 401 -16.21 11.46 -7.35
CA LEU A 401 -17.30 11.83 -8.26
C LEU A 401 -18.30 10.65 -8.35
N SER A 402 -19.58 10.95 -8.27
CA SER A 402 -20.57 9.93 -8.60
C SER A 402 -20.59 9.67 -10.11
N VAL A 403 -21.07 8.48 -10.52
CA VAL A 403 -21.24 8.17 -11.96
C VAL A 403 -22.12 9.22 -12.67
N ALA A 404 -22.99 9.93 -11.94
CA ALA A 404 -23.81 11.01 -12.45
C ALA A 404 -23.05 12.33 -12.64
N ASP A 405 -21.91 12.53 -11.95
CA ASP A 405 -21.09 13.75 -12.02
C ASP A 405 -19.94 13.64 -13.03
N SER A 406 -19.78 12.46 -13.66
CA SER A 406 -18.67 12.14 -14.56
C SER A 406 -18.94 12.47 -16.03
N TYR A 407 -20.04 13.21 -16.35
CA TYR A 407 -20.43 13.58 -17.71
C TYR A 407 -20.62 15.08 -17.88
#